data_a7ceee42a49dfee22ba1e8495df171e6
#
_entry.id   a7ceee42a49dfee22ba1e8495df171e6
#
_cell.length_a   1.000
_cell.length_b   1.000
_cell.length_c   1.000
_cell.angle_alpha   90.00
_cell.angle_beta   90.00
_cell.angle_gamma   90.00
#
_symmetry.space_group_name_H-M   'P 1'
#
loop_
_entity.id
_entity.type
_entity.pdbx_description
1 polymer ?
#
loop_
_entity_poly.entity_id
_entity_poly.type
_entity_poly.pdbx_seq_one_letter_code
_entity_poly.pdbx_strand_id
1 'polypeptide(L)'
;QGEDVNRDTNRAGEANLASQMKIAQRREKATGFLLIAPLIALMLVTFVFPIGLMLYRSVDNPIVADTLPRTIDALRDWQASAPPDEAAYAALAEDLRKASAAGAIGRLGTRLNFELPGATTAVNQAARVAASAEDPTQSYRELLIEANKVWGDIAIWSTIRQLSPRWTDVYYLTALDLERDVAGRIVAKPDHRATYVSLFVRTIWVSAFVT
;
A
#
# COMPACT_ATOMS: atom_id res chain seq x y z
N GLN A 1 -7.83 34.97 -67.08
CA GLN A 1 -7.69 33.50 -67.02
C GLN A 1 -6.25 33.04 -66.65
N GLY A 2 -5.22 33.87 -66.81
CA GLY A 2 -3.82 33.54 -66.48
C GLY A 2 -3.41 33.86 -65.02
N GLU A 3 -4.14 34.73 -64.33
CA GLU A 3 -3.77 35.20 -62.99
C GLU A 3 -4.21 34.23 -61.90
N ASP A 4 -5.30 33.51 -62.09
CA ASP A 4 -5.82 32.52 -61.14
C ASP A 4 -4.95 31.23 -61.15
N VAL A 5 -4.43 30.81 -62.29
CA VAL A 5 -3.54 29.64 -62.42
C VAL A 5 -2.19 29.89 -61.70
N ASN A 6 -1.70 31.13 -61.68
CA ASN A 6 -0.45 31.46 -61.04
C ASN A 6 -0.60 31.57 -59.51
N ARG A 7 -1.79 31.95 -59.01
CA ARG A 7 -2.10 31.95 -57.57
C ARG A 7 -2.23 30.56 -56.98
N ASP A 8 -2.82 29.60 -57.72
CA ASP A 8 -2.97 28.23 -57.25
C ASP A 8 -1.65 27.46 -57.27
N THR A 9 -0.77 27.68 -58.25
CA THR A 9 0.56 27.12 -58.26
C THR A 9 1.48 27.68 -57.16
N ASN A 10 1.36 28.95 -56.78
CA ASN A 10 2.10 29.52 -55.67
C ASN A 10 1.59 28.98 -54.32
N ARG A 11 0.27 28.85 -54.11
CA ARG A 11 -0.30 28.23 -52.90
C ARG A 11 0.08 26.74 -52.73
N ALA A 12 0.12 25.99 -53.79
CA ALA A 12 0.58 24.62 -53.77
C ALA A 12 2.09 24.50 -53.43
N GLY A 13 2.89 25.44 -53.94
CA GLY A 13 4.32 25.52 -53.63
C GLY A 13 4.59 25.90 -52.15
N GLU A 14 3.85 26.86 -51.63
CA GLU A 14 3.93 27.27 -50.20
C GLU A 14 3.47 26.14 -49.27
N ALA A 15 2.40 25.44 -49.56
CA ALA A 15 1.93 24.29 -48.79
C ALA A 15 2.93 23.13 -48.76
N ASN A 16 3.61 22.91 -49.89
CA ASN A 16 4.65 21.88 -50.00
C ASN A 16 5.92 22.24 -49.21
N LEU A 17 6.36 23.49 -49.31
CA LEU A 17 7.46 24.04 -48.50
C LEU A 17 7.15 23.96 -46.99
N ALA A 18 5.95 24.36 -46.57
CA ALA A 18 5.54 24.27 -45.15
C ALA A 18 5.51 22.83 -44.67
N SER A 19 5.10 21.87 -45.48
CA SER A 19 5.12 20.44 -45.12
C SER A 19 6.52 19.88 -44.98
N GLN A 20 7.43 20.23 -45.90
CA GLN A 20 8.84 19.83 -45.88
C GLN A 20 9.58 20.46 -44.65
N MET A 21 9.31 21.70 -44.33
CA MET A 21 9.85 22.34 -43.12
C MET A 21 9.39 21.68 -41.83
N LYS A 22 8.12 21.27 -41.75
CA LYS A 22 7.60 20.49 -40.60
C LYS A 22 8.25 19.11 -40.46
N ILE A 23 8.52 18.45 -41.55
CA ILE A 23 9.21 17.14 -41.56
C ILE A 23 10.69 17.31 -41.16
N ALA A 24 11.38 18.31 -41.68
CA ALA A 24 12.76 18.63 -41.30
C ALA A 24 12.87 18.95 -39.77
N GLN A 25 12.02 19.82 -39.28
CA GLN A 25 11.97 20.15 -37.83
C GLN A 25 11.66 18.95 -36.95
N ARG A 26 10.79 18.03 -37.39
CA ARG A 26 10.51 16.78 -36.64
C ARG A 26 11.74 15.87 -36.62
N ARG A 27 12.49 15.77 -37.70
CA ARG A 27 13.73 14.98 -37.78
C ARG A 27 14.82 15.57 -36.85
N GLU A 28 15.03 16.87 -36.86
CA GLU A 28 15.99 17.54 -35.97
C GLU A 28 15.64 17.32 -34.48
N LYS A 29 14.36 17.47 -34.13
CA LYS A 29 13.87 17.17 -32.78
C LYS A 29 14.05 15.71 -32.42
N ALA A 30 13.74 14.79 -33.33
CA ALA A 30 13.92 13.34 -33.11
C ALA A 30 15.40 12.98 -32.91
N THR A 31 16.32 13.58 -33.70
CA THR A 31 17.75 13.35 -33.52
C THR A 31 18.26 13.91 -32.20
N GLY A 32 17.78 15.09 -31.77
CA GLY A 32 18.09 15.65 -30.47
C GLY A 32 17.60 14.77 -29.32
N PHE A 33 16.36 14.25 -29.42
CA PHE A 33 15.83 13.29 -28.46
C PHE A 33 16.62 11.98 -28.44
N LEU A 34 17.05 11.47 -29.60
CA LEU A 34 17.82 10.23 -29.69
C LEU A 34 19.19 10.35 -29.01
N LEU A 35 19.83 11.52 -29.07
CA LEU A 35 21.11 11.78 -28.41
C LEU A 35 20.96 11.87 -26.89
N ILE A 36 19.83 12.38 -26.39
CA ILE A 36 19.54 12.50 -24.96
C ILE A 36 18.89 11.23 -24.40
N ALA A 37 18.28 10.41 -25.27
CA ALA A 37 17.55 9.20 -24.89
C ALA A 37 18.35 8.22 -23.98
N PRO A 38 19.65 7.92 -24.23
CA PRO A 38 20.39 7.03 -23.36
C PRO A 38 20.59 7.60 -21.95
N LEU A 39 20.77 8.92 -21.83
CA LEU A 39 20.87 9.58 -20.54
C LEU A 39 19.53 9.57 -19.79
N ILE A 40 18.43 9.88 -20.48
CA ILE A 40 17.08 9.80 -19.91
C ILE A 40 16.75 8.36 -19.50
N ALA A 41 17.06 7.37 -20.37
CA ALA A 41 16.85 5.97 -20.08
C ALA A 41 17.63 5.52 -18.83
N LEU A 42 18.89 5.94 -18.70
CA LEU A 42 19.70 5.66 -17.52
C LEU A 42 19.06 6.28 -16.26
N MET A 43 18.62 7.52 -16.33
CA MET A 43 17.95 8.21 -15.22
C MET A 43 16.64 7.51 -14.83
N LEU A 44 15.83 7.13 -15.81
CA LEU A 44 14.57 6.41 -15.57
C LEU A 44 14.81 5.05 -14.90
N VAL A 45 15.78 4.27 -15.39
CA VAL A 45 16.10 2.96 -14.83
C VAL A 45 16.72 3.06 -13.44
N THR A 46 17.59 4.05 -13.21
CA THR A 46 18.34 4.16 -11.95
C THR A 46 17.52 4.82 -10.83
N PHE A 47 16.64 5.75 -11.15
CA PHE A 47 15.88 6.53 -10.17
C PHE A 47 14.38 6.25 -10.21
N VAL A 48 13.74 6.43 -11.37
CA VAL A 48 12.27 6.38 -11.45
C VAL A 48 11.76 4.97 -11.25
N PHE A 49 12.41 3.97 -11.85
CA PHE A 49 12.00 2.56 -11.69
C PHE A 49 12.10 2.06 -10.24
N PRO A 50 13.21 2.24 -9.48
CA PRO A 50 13.28 1.84 -8.08
C PRO A 50 12.28 2.59 -7.20
N ILE A 51 12.08 3.90 -7.42
CA ILE A 51 11.09 4.70 -6.69
C ILE A 51 9.68 4.17 -6.98
N GLY A 52 9.35 3.94 -8.25
CA GLY A 52 8.08 3.36 -8.65
C GLY A 52 7.83 1.98 -8.04
N LEU A 53 8.86 1.13 -7.99
CA LEU A 53 8.79 -0.18 -7.35
C LEU A 53 8.57 -0.08 -5.84
N MET A 54 9.23 0.87 -5.17
CA MET A 54 9.02 1.12 -3.73
C MET A 54 7.59 1.60 -3.45
N LEU A 55 7.08 2.53 -4.27
CA LEU A 55 5.70 3.01 -4.16
C LEU A 55 4.69 1.87 -4.40
N TYR A 56 4.92 1.04 -5.40
CA TYR A 56 4.09 -0.14 -5.66
C TYR A 56 4.08 -1.10 -4.46
N ARG A 57 5.26 -1.43 -3.93
CA ARG A 57 5.39 -2.32 -2.76
C ARG A 57 4.78 -1.73 -1.48
N SER A 58 4.72 -0.41 -1.35
CA SER A 58 4.09 0.24 -0.19
C SER A 58 2.56 0.09 -0.17
N VAL A 59 1.96 -0.17 -1.33
CA VAL A 59 0.50 -0.41 -1.44
C VAL A 59 0.16 -1.90 -1.30
N ASP A 60 1.07 -2.80 -1.71
CA ASP A 60 0.87 -4.25 -1.65
C ASP A 60 1.13 -4.77 -0.23
N ASN A 61 0.07 -5.20 0.45
CA ASN A 61 0.10 -5.73 1.82
C ASN A 61 -0.45 -7.16 1.86
N PRO A 62 0.25 -8.14 1.29
CA PRO A 62 -0.25 -9.51 1.20
C PRO A 62 -0.20 -10.26 2.52
N ILE A 63 0.61 -9.82 3.52
CA ILE A 63 0.95 -10.61 4.70
C ILE A 63 -0.29 -11.07 5.46
N VAL A 64 -1.22 -10.15 5.79
CA VAL A 64 -2.42 -10.50 6.55
C VAL A 64 -3.41 -11.27 5.66
N ALA A 65 -3.61 -10.82 4.42
CA ALA A 65 -4.51 -11.47 3.46
C ALA A 65 -4.10 -12.93 3.17
N ASP A 66 -2.82 -13.17 2.97
CA ASP A 66 -2.30 -14.51 2.63
C ASP A 66 -2.19 -15.43 3.86
N THR A 67 -2.02 -14.84 5.06
CA THR A 67 -1.81 -15.63 6.29
C THR A 67 -3.10 -15.95 7.03
N LEU A 68 -4.11 -15.05 6.98
CA LEU A 68 -5.36 -15.17 7.73
C LEU A 68 -6.61 -15.19 6.84
N PRO A 69 -6.67 -15.98 5.75
CA PRO A 69 -7.78 -15.92 4.80
C PRO A 69 -9.13 -16.29 5.41
N ARG A 70 -9.19 -17.34 6.25
CA ARG A 70 -10.42 -17.77 6.90
C ARG A 70 -10.89 -16.81 7.97
N THR A 71 -9.94 -16.27 8.74
CA THR A 71 -10.21 -15.22 9.73
C THR A 71 -10.83 -13.98 9.08
N ILE A 72 -10.29 -13.56 7.95
CA ILE A 72 -10.80 -12.42 7.18
C ILE A 72 -12.22 -12.70 6.69
N ASP A 73 -12.49 -13.89 6.16
CA ASP A 73 -13.84 -14.28 5.73
C ASP A 73 -14.83 -14.29 6.89
N ALA A 74 -14.44 -14.79 8.06
CA ALA A 74 -15.27 -14.76 9.27
C ALA A 74 -15.55 -13.33 9.79
N LEU A 75 -14.64 -12.37 9.53
CA LEU A 75 -14.79 -10.98 9.93
C LEU A 75 -15.52 -10.11 8.89
N ARG A 76 -15.95 -10.68 7.77
CA ARG A 76 -16.56 -9.90 6.66
C ARG A 76 -17.76 -9.09 7.11
N ASP A 77 -18.68 -9.72 7.84
CA ASP A 77 -19.93 -9.11 8.31
C ASP A 77 -19.84 -8.59 9.76
N TRP A 78 -18.68 -8.69 10.37
CA TRP A 78 -18.48 -8.23 11.74
C TRP A 78 -18.48 -6.70 11.83
N GLN A 79 -19.29 -6.14 12.74
CA GLN A 79 -19.54 -4.70 12.85
C GLN A 79 -18.63 -3.96 13.85
N ALA A 80 -17.65 -4.63 14.47
CA ALA A 80 -16.72 -4.06 15.45
C ALA A 80 -17.40 -3.42 16.69
N SER A 81 -18.60 -3.83 17.03
CA SER A 81 -19.31 -3.37 18.23
C SER A 81 -18.98 -4.18 19.50
N ALA A 82 -18.52 -5.41 19.31
CA ALA A 82 -18.09 -6.35 20.33
C ALA A 82 -17.02 -7.27 19.75
N PRO A 83 -16.24 -8.02 20.58
CA PRO A 83 -15.38 -9.08 20.06
C PRO A 83 -16.17 -10.05 19.18
N PRO A 84 -15.55 -10.63 18.13
CA PRO A 84 -16.25 -11.50 17.20
C PRO A 84 -16.76 -12.79 17.89
N ASP A 85 -17.52 -13.56 17.15
CA ASP A 85 -18.06 -14.85 17.60
C ASP A 85 -16.99 -15.95 17.61
N GLU A 86 -17.35 -17.12 18.18
CA GLU A 86 -16.47 -18.29 18.28
C GLU A 86 -15.95 -18.76 16.91
N ALA A 87 -16.73 -18.58 15.85
CA ALA A 87 -16.34 -18.98 14.50
C ALA A 87 -15.10 -18.23 14.02
N ALA A 88 -14.97 -16.95 14.36
CA ALA A 88 -13.79 -16.15 14.02
C ALA A 88 -12.54 -16.59 14.81
N TYR A 89 -12.69 -16.98 16.07
CA TYR A 89 -11.58 -17.53 16.88
C TYR A 89 -11.14 -18.89 16.36
N ALA A 90 -12.07 -19.76 15.98
CA ALA A 90 -11.77 -21.06 15.38
C ALA A 90 -11.05 -20.88 14.03
N ALA A 91 -11.51 -19.96 13.19
CA ALA A 91 -10.88 -19.61 11.93
C ALA A 91 -9.44 -19.09 12.14
N LEU A 92 -9.24 -18.23 13.13
CA LEU A 92 -7.92 -17.72 13.51
C LEU A 92 -6.98 -18.84 13.94
N ALA A 93 -7.45 -19.76 14.80
CA ALA A 93 -6.65 -20.89 15.28
C ALA A 93 -6.21 -21.79 14.11
N GLU A 94 -7.08 -22.03 13.15
CA GLU A 94 -6.75 -22.82 11.97
C GLU A 94 -5.75 -22.13 11.04
N ASP A 95 -5.94 -20.83 10.78
CA ASP A 95 -5.01 -20.02 9.99
C ASP A 95 -3.63 -19.95 10.67
N LEU A 96 -3.58 -19.77 12.01
CA LEU A 96 -2.33 -19.74 12.77
C LEU A 96 -1.59 -21.07 12.74
N ARG A 97 -2.29 -22.22 12.76
CA ARG A 97 -1.66 -23.54 12.58
C ARG A 97 -0.97 -23.65 11.22
N LYS A 98 -1.66 -23.24 10.15
CA LYS A 98 -1.09 -23.23 8.80
C LYS A 98 0.08 -22.25 8.68
N ALA A 99 -0.06 -21.05 9.25
CA ALA A 99 0.98 -20.04 9.29
C ALA A 99 2.22 -20.52 10.07
N SER A 100 2.03 -21.27 11.15
CA SER A 100 3.12 -21.87 11.92
C SER A 100 3.88 -22.90 11.09
N ALA A 101 3.18 -23.79 10.41
CA ALA A 101 3.78 -24.78 9.53
C ALA A 101 4.56 -24.14 8.35
N ALA A 102 4.08 -22.99 7.86
CA ALA A 102 4.72 -22.21 6.79
C ALA A 102 5.81 -21.25 7.27
N GLY A 103 6.08 -21.14 8.58
CA GLY A 103 7.04 -20.20 9.15
C GLY A 103 6.63 -18.71 8.99
N ALA A 104 5.33 -18.43 8.86
CA ALA A 104 4.81 -17.09 8.57
C ALA A 104 4.44 -16.29 9.83
N ILE A 105 4.40 -16.91 11.01
CA ILE A 105 3.98 -16.29 12.28
C ILE A 105 4.78 -15.03 12.62
N GLY A 106 6.10 -15.06 12.46
CA GLY A 106 6.94 -13.91 12.76
C GLY A 106 6.62 -12.68 11.90
N ARG A 107 6.37 -12.89 10.59
CA ARG A 107 5.99 -11.82 9.66
C ARG A 107 4.62 -11.25 9.99
N LEU A 108 3.66 -12.11 10.29
CA LEU A 108 2.31 -11.71 10.72
C LEU A 108 2.37 -10.88 12.01
N GLY A 109 3.06 -11.38 13.02
CA GLY A 109 3.23 -10.69 14.30
C GLY A 109 3.88 -9.31 14.15
N THR A 110 4.97 -9.22 13.37
CA THR A 110 5.63 -7.95 13.07
C THR A 110 4.68 -6.99 12.35
N ARG A 111 3.92 -7.46 11.36
CA ARG A 111 3.00 -6.61 10.59
C ARG A 111 1.89 -6.02 11.48
N LEU A 112 1.28 -6.86 12.31
CA LEU A 112 0.24 -6.39 13.24
C LEU A 112 0.81 -5.46 14.31
N ASN A 113 2.04 -5.68 14.75
CA ASN A 113 2.69 -4.88 15.79
C ASN A 113 3.00 -3.44 15.37
N PHE A 114 3.08 -3.16 14.06
CA PHE A 114 3.22 -1.78 13.56
C PHE A 114 1.98 -0.93 13.89
N GLU A 115 0.80 -1.53 13.90
CA GLU A 115 -0.45 -0.84 14.18
C GLU A 115 -0.85 -0.97 15.66
N LEU A 116 -0.61 -2.14 16.25
CA LEU A 116 -0.99 -2.47 17.62
C LEU A 116 0.23 -3.00 18.39
N PRO A 117 0.88 -2.19 19.24
CA PRO A 117 2.00 -2.62 20.05
C PRO A 117 1.64 -3.84 20.93
N GLY A 118 2.52 -4.84 20.97
CA GLY A 118 2.30 -6.10 21.68
C GLY A 118 1.65 -7.21 20.86
N ALA A 119 1.19 -6.93 19.63
CA ALA A 119 0.57 -7.93 18.76
C ALA A 119 1.53 -9.08 18.40
N THR A 120 2.85 -8.84 18.29
CA THR A 120 3.82 -9.92 18.06
C THR A 120 3.75 -10.99 19.14
N THR A 121 3.69 -10.58 20.41
CA THR A 121 3.61 -11.53 21.54
C THR A 121 2.27 -12.26 21.52
N ALA A 122 1.16 -11.55 21.29
CA ALA A 122 -0.17 -12.13 21.22
C ALA A 122 -0.28 -13.17 20.10
N VAL A 123 0.22 -12.90 18.90
CA VAL A 123 0.24 -13.83 17.76
C VAL A 123 1.07 -15.06 18.03
N ASN A 124 2.28 -14.90 18.63
CA ASN A 124 3.13 -16.04 18.97
C ASN A 124 2.50 -16.95 20.03
N GLN A 125 1.85 -16.36 21.04
CA GLN A 125 1.15 -17.14 22.09
C GLN A 125 -0.07 -17.86 21.49
N ALA A 126 -0.88 -17.16 20.69
CA ALA A 126 -2.03 -17.75 20.01
C ALA A 126 -1.63 -18.90 19.08
N ALA A 127 -0.54 -18.76 18.34
CA ALA A 127 -0.04 -19.81 17.45
C ALA A 127 0.36 -21.09 18.22
N ARG A 128 0.99 -20.92 19.39
CA ARG A 128 1.34 -22.07 20.27
C ARG A 128 0.10 -22.76 20.79
N VAL A 129 -0.88 -22.00 21.30
CA VAL A 129 -2.15 -22.54 21.79
C VAL A 129 -2.91 -23.25 20.66
N ALA A 130 -2.99 -22.62 19.49
CA ALA A 130 -3.62 -23.23 18.32
C ALA A 130 -2.95 -24.54 17.89
N ALA A 131 -1.62 -24.67 18.03
CA ALA A 131 -0.90 -25.89 17.71
C ALA A 131 -1.10 -27.01 18.75
N SER A 132 -1.33 -26.66 20.02
CA SER A 132 -1.51 -27.64 21.12
C SER A 132 -2.97 -28.01 21.40
N ALA A 133 -3.94 -27.25 20.88
CA ALA A 133 -5.35 -27.53 21.08
C ALA A 133 -5.79 -28.70 20.19
N GLU A 134 -5.85 -29.91 20.78
CA GLU A 134 -6.28 -31.15 20.12
C GLU A 134 -7.77 -31.43 20.34
N ASP A 135 -8.40 -30.82 21.34
CA ASP A 135 -9.78 -31.12 21.73
C ASP A 135 -10.77 -30.17 21.03
N PRO A 136 -11.62 -30.69 20.12
CA PRO A 136 -12.62 -29.87 19.41
C PRO A 136 -13.76 -29.36 20.32
N THR A 137 -13.82 -29.79 21.59
CA THR A 137 -14.86 -29.37 22.55
C THR A 137 -14.51 -28.10 23.30
N GLN A 138 -13.25 -27.64 23.28
CA GLN A 138 -12.83 -26.39 23.92
C GLN A 138 -13.10 -25.16 23.05
N SER A 139 -13.62 -24.10 23.70
CA SER A 139 -13.79 -22.80 23.05
C SER A 139 -12.43 -22.18 22.71
N TYR A 140 -12.16 -21.97 21.44
CA TYR A 140 -10.96 -21.24 20.99
C TYR A 140 -10.93 -19.80 21.50
N ARG A 141 -12.08 -19.19 21.72
CA ARG A 141 -12.18 -17.86 22.31
C ARG A 141 -11.59 -17.85 23.71
N GLU A 142 -11.99 -18.79 24.59
CA GLU A 142 -11.48 -18.88 25.94
C GLU A 142 -9.98 -19.15 25.94
N LEU A 143 -9.52 -20.13 25.16
CA LEU A 143 -8.11 -20.49 25.06
C LEU A 143 -7.22 -19.33 24.59
N LEU A 144 -7.65 -18.60 23.57
CA LEU A 144 -6.86 -17.49 23.03
C LEU A 144 -6.86 -16.28 23.95
N ILE A 145 -7.98 -15.98 24.63
CA ILE A 145 -8.06 -14.89 25.62
C ILE A 145 -7.24 -15.23 26.86
N GLU A 146 -7.23 -16.50 27.30
CA GLU A 146 -6.37 -16.95 28.40
C GLU A 146 -4.89 -16.82 28.05
N ALA A 147 -4.52 -17.21 26.83
CA ALA A 147 -3.15 -17.05 26.36
C ALA A 147 -2.70 -15.60 26.27
N ASN A 148 -3.58 -14.71 25.82
CA ASN A 148 -3.34 -13.26 25.81
C ASN A 148 -4.66 -12.49 25.77
N LYS A 149 -4.85 -11.61 26.76
CA LYS A 149 -6.07 -10.78 26.89
C LYS A 149 -6.36 -9.89 25.68
N VAL A 150 -5.36 -9.54 24.87
CA VAL A 150 -5.51 -8.75 23.65
C VAL A 150 -6.54 -9.37 22.70
N TRP A 151 -6.70 -10.69 22.68
CA TRP A 151 -7.69 -11.37 21.84
C TRP A 151 -9.15 -11.14 22.27
N GLY A 152 -9.37 -10.68 23.51
CA GLY A 152 -10.67 -10.20 24.00
C GLY A 152 -10.98 -8.77 23.63
N ASP A 153 -10.02 -8.02 23.08
CA ASP A 153 -10.18 -6.62 22.70
C ASP A 153 -10.62 -6.48 21.23
N ILE A 154 -11.51 -5.52 20.97
CA ILE A 154 -11.96 -5.17 19.63
C ILE A 154 -10.79 -4.66 18.76
N ALA A 155 -9.79 -4.03 19.38
CA ALA A 155 -8.68 -3.39 18.68
C ALA A 155 -7.90 -4.35 17.79
N ILE A 156 -7.54 -5.55 18.26
CA ILE A 156 -6.78 -6.53 17.49
C ILE A 156 -7.57 -7.01 16.27
N TRP A 157 -8.88 -7.28 16.44
CA TRP A 157 -9.76 -7.74 15.37
C TRP A 157 -10.02 -6.64 14.33
N SER A 158 -10.19 -5.40 14.78
CA SER A 158 -10.28 -4.23 13.90
C SER A 158 -9.00 -4.04 13.10
N THR A 159 -7.84 -4.21 13.73
CA THR A 159 -6.53 -4.12 13.05
C THR A 159 -6.41 -5.22 11.98
N ILE A 160 -6.77 -6.48 12.29
CA ILE A 160 -6.77 -7.57 11.31
C ILE A 160 -7.69 -7.22 10.14
N ARG A 161 -8.90 -6.74 10.41
CA ARG A 161 -9.86 -6.34 9.36
C ARG A 161 -9.36 -5.17 8.52
N GLN A 162 -8.74 -4.16 9.12
CA GLN A 162 -8.18 -3.00 8.40
C GLN A 162 -7.00 -3.39 7.51
N LEU A 163 -6.22 -4.40 7.91
CA LEU A 163 -5.09 -4.90 7.17
C LEU A 163 -5.43 -6.06 6.23
N SER A 164 -6.69 -6.50 6.20
CA SER A 164 -7.16 -7.59 5.34
C SER A 164 -7.12 -7.27 3.84
N PRO A 165 -7.37 -6.03 3.37
CA PRO A 165 -7.24 -5.72 1.95
C PRO A 165 -5.77 -5.89 1.50
N ARG A 166 -5.58 -6.57 0.38
CA ARG A 166 -4.25 -6.70 -0.24
C ARG A 166 -3.66 -5.35 -0.61
N TRP A 167 -4.53 -4.42 -1.05
CA TRP A 167 -4.15 -3.04 -1.38
C TRP A 167 -4.43 -2.14 -0.19
N THR A 168 -3.40 -1.49 0.33
CA THR A 168 -3.50 -0.61 1.51
C THR A 168 -3.06 0.80 1.19
N ASP A 169 -3.76 1.77 1.75
CA ASP A 169 -3.40 3.18 1.73
C ASP A 169 -2.76 3.66 3.05
N VAL A 170 -2.57 2.75 4.01
CA VAL A 170 -2.11 3.08 5.36
C VAL A 170 -0.81 3.86 5.37
N TYR A 171 0.15 3.51 4.50
CA TYR A 171 1.43 4.23 4.43
C TYR A 171 1.28 5.65 3.88
N TYR A 172 0.39 5.86 2.91
CA TYR A 172 0.09 7.20 2.40
C TYR A 172 -0.65 8.04 3.43
N LEU A 173 -1.64 7.47 4.11
CA LEU A 173 -2.32 8.13 5.22
C LEU A 173 -1.31 8.50 6.31
N THR A 174 -0.44 7.58 6.70
CA THR A 174 0.62 7.84 7.68
C THR A 174 1.55 8.96 7.27
N ALA A 175 1.96 9.02 6.00
CA ALA A 175 2.81 10.10 5.49
C ALA A 175 2.13 11.48 5.52
N LEU A 176 0.80 11.52 5.51
CA LEU A 176 -0.03 12.71 5.62
C LEU A 176 -0.48 13.00 7.07
N ASP A 177 0.08 12.30 8.06
CA ASP A 177 -0.33 12.35 9.47
C ASP A 177 -1.82 12.02 9.68
N LEU A 178 -2.36 11.12 8.83
CA LEU A 178 -3.71 10.59 8.93
C LEU A 178 -3.69 9.13 9.41
N GLU A 179 -4.78 8.69 10.02
CA GLU A 179 -5.01 7.29 10.40
C GLU A 179 -6.49 6.91 10.21
N ARG A 180 -6.80 5.61 10.22
CA ARG A 180 -8.18 5.13 10.23
C ARG A 180 -8.60 4.82 11.67
N ASP A 181 -9.77 5.32 12.07
CA ASP A 181 -10.38 4.95 13.35
C ASP A 181 -10.92 3.51 13.30
N VAL A 182 -11.43 3.02 14.45
CA VAL A 182 -12.02 1.67 14.58
C VAL A 182 -13.20 1.46 13.62
N ALA A 183 -13.90 2.53 13.24
CA ALA A 183 -14.99 2.51 12.26
C ALA A 183 -14.51 2.60 10.79
N GLY A 184 -13.19 2.68 10.56
CA GLY A 184 -12.60 2.78 9.23
C GLY A 184 -12.60 4.18 8.63
N ARG A 185 -13.00 5.24 9.37
CA ARG A 185 -13.02 6.62 8.90
C ARG A 185 -11.61 7.21 8.98
N ILE A 186 -11.24 8.01 7.99
CA ILE A 186 -9.96 8.73 7.98
C ILE A 186 -10.04 9.90 8.96
N VAL A 187 -9.14 9.90 9.94
CA VAL A 187 -9.00 10.94 10.96
C VAL A 187 -7.56 11.43 11.04
N ALA A 188 -7.36 12.67 11.50
CA ALA A 188 -6.01 13.17 11.73
C ALA A 188 -5.39 12.47 12.96
N LYS A 189 -4.09 12.14 12.86
CA LYS A 189 -3.35 11.64 14.01
C LYS A 189 -3.30 12.70 15.12
N PRO A 190 -3.33 12.27 16.38
CA PRO A 190 -3.12 13.20 17.51
C PRO A 190 -1.77 13.93 17.39
N ASP A 191 -1.69 15.18 17.82
CA ASP A 191 -0.53 16.05 17.68
C ASP A 191 0.80 15.42 18.12
N HIS A 192 0.77 14.59 19.15
CA HIS A 192 1.96 13.87 19.65
C HIS A 192 2.45 12.76 18.72
N ARG A 193 1.68 12.36 17.71
CA ARG A 193 2.03 11.38 16.68
C ARG A 193 2.07 11.97 15.27
N ALA A 194 1.57 13.20 15.09
CA ALA A 194 1.56 13.92 13.83
C ALA A 194 2.92 14.60 13.60
N THR A 195 3.86 13.95 12.92
CA THR A 195 5.24 14.43 12.80
C THR A 195 5.67 14.62 11.36
N TYR A 196 5.10 13.84 10.42
CA TYR A 196 5.61 13.75 9.06
C TYR A 196 5.37 15.02 8.23
N VAL A 197 4.18 15.58 8.27
CA VAL A 197 3.83 16.78 7.49
C VAL A 197 4.66 17.98 7.98
N SER A 198 4.82 18.16 9.28
CA SER A 198 5.60 19.25 9.87
C SER A 198 7.08 19.15 9.48
N LEU A 199 7.67 17.97 9.53
CA LEU A 199 9.05 17.72 9.11
C LEU A 199 9.23 17.95 7.60
N PHE A 200 8.29 17.51 6.78
CA PHE A 200 8.32 17.70 5.35
C PHE A 200 8.30 19.18 4.97
N VAL A 201 7.36 19.94 5.53
CA VAL A 201 7.26 21.40 5.32
C VAL A 201 8.54 22.09 5.78
N ARG A 202 9.07 21.76 6.96
CA ARG A 202 10.32 22.31 7.47
C ARG A 202 11.49 22.02 6.53
N THR A 203 11.59 20.80 6.01
CA THR A 203 12.66 20.41 5.09
C THR A 203 12.61 21.20 3.78
N ILE A 204 11.41 21.39 3.22
CA ILE A 204 11.23 22.23 2.02
C ILE A 204 11.67 23.67 2.30
N TRP A 205 11.23 24.26 3.41
CA TRP A 205 11.62 25.64 3.76
C TRP A 205 13.13 25.77 3.93
N VAL A 206 13.76 24.86 4.67
CA VAL A 206 15.22 24.90 4.85
C VAL A 206 15.93 24.73 3.52
N SER A 207 15.50 23.82 2.66
CA SER A 207 16.08 23.61 1.33
C SER A 207 15.93 24.84 0.45
N ALA A 208 14.77 25.51 0.46
CA ALA A 208 14.53 26.72 -0.31
C ALA A 208 15.36 27.93 0.16
N PHE A 209 15.72 27.98 1.45
CA PHE A 209 16.55 29.07 1.99
C PHE A 209 18.05 28.85 1.78
N VAL A 210 18.50 27.62 1.59
CA VAL A 210 19.91 27.25 1.41
C VAL A 210 20.34 27.28 -0.06
N THR A 211 19.38 27.25 -1.00
CA THR A 211 19.62 27.31 -2.46
C THR A 211 19.50 28.75 -2.96
#